data_1a15d52968488a27f14c4f9307715d00
#
_entry.id   1a15d52968488a27f14c4f9307715d00
#
_cell.length_a   1.000
_cell.length_b   1.000
_cell.length_c   1.000
_cell.angle_alpha   90.00
_cell.angle_beta   90.00
_cell.angle_gamma   90.00
#
_symmetry.space_group_name_H-M   'P 1'
#
loop_
_entity.id
_entity.type
_entity.pdbx_description
1 polymer ?
#
loop_
_entity_poly.entity_id
_entity_poly.type
_entity_poly.pdbx_seq_one_letter_code
_entity_poly.pdbx_strand_id
1 'polypeptide(L)'
;MNTDREIKRIALGMTKHYCYGTPYYLNTKTDSMRAKGEMPACLHIQTAGGSVSTTATPYYQADVRTRQVQVGFADAIKFDQDPEKTLDKVEELLGMCRELIRRMNASNLWAQIEAFNYQVLYNTQDGNLVWVLMDFDATELPSACVEG
;
A
#
# COMPACT_ATOMS: atom_id res chain seq x y z
N MET A 1 -1.11 7.56 -16.29
CA MET A 1 -1.64 7.10 -15.00
C MET A 1 -0.66 7.41 -13.89
N ASN A 2 -1.15 7.75 -12.72
CA ASN A 2 -0.32 7.89 -11.52
C ASN A 2 -0.68 6.76 -10.56
N THR A 3 0.22 5.79 -10.44
CA THR A 3 0.01 4.59 -9.61
C THR A 3 -0.30 4.95 -8.16
N ASP A 4 0.43 5.90 -7.58
CA ASP A 4 0.22 6.25 -6.17
C ASP A 4 -1.17 6.85 -5.93
N ARG A 5 -1.65 7.67 -6.85
CA ARG A 5 -3.00 8.25 -6.76
C ARG A 5 -4.09 7.20 -6.92
N GLU A 6 -3.87 6.23 -7.81
CA GLU A 6 -4.83 5.15 -8.00
C GLU A 6 -4.89 4.23 -6.79
N ILE A 7 -3.76 3.95 -6.16
CA ILE A 7 -3.72 3.19 -4.91
C ILE A 7 -4.47 3.95 -3.81
N LYS A 8 -4.26 5.27 -3.71
CA LYS A 8 -5.01 6.09 -2.76
C LYS A 8 -6.51 5.98 -2.96
N ARG A 9 -6.94 6.07 -4.21
CA ARG A 9 -8.37 5.98 -4.54
C ARG A 9 -8.95 4.64 -4.08
N ILE A 10 -8.25 3.55 -4.36
CA ILE A 10 -8.70 2.21 -3.97
C ILE A 10 -8.69 2.06 -2.45
N ALA A 11 -7.62 2.50 -1.81
CA ALA A 11 -7.50 2.40 -0.35
C ALA A 11 -8.59 3.20 0.38
N LEU A 12 -8.96 4.37 -0.13
CA LEU A 12 -10.02 5.17 0.45
C LEU A 12 -11.41 4.54 0.29
N GLY A 13 -11.54 3.57 -0.60
CA GLY A 13 -12.73 2.73 -0.67
C GLY A 13 -12.78 1.65 0.42
N MET A 14 -11.67 1.41 1.10
CA MET A 14 -11.55 0.39 2.14
C MET A 14 -11.51 0.97 3.54
N THR A 15 -10.87 2.11 3.72
CA THR A 15 -10.75 2.79 5.00
C THR A 15 -10.83 4.29 4.80
N LYS A 16 -11.30 4.98 5.82
CA LYS A 16 -11.45 6.45 5.77
C LYS A 16 -10.12 7.18 5.92
N HIS A 17 -9.09 6.50 6.37
CA HIS A 17 -7.84 7.13 6.77
C HIS A 17 -6.71 6.66 5.89
N TYR A 18 -6.02 7.60 5.27
CA TYR A 18 -4.92 7.33 4.35
C TYR A 18 -3.84 8.39 4.55
N CYS A 19 -2.59 7.96 4.59
CA CYS A 19 -1.46 8.86 4.67
C CYS A 19 -0.37 8.40 3.71
N TYR A 20 0.16 9.35 2.92
CA TYR A 20 1.21 9.10 1.94
C TYR A 20 2.38 10.02 2.22
N GLY A 21 3.58 9.49 2.18
CA GLY A 21 4.77 10.31 2.34
C GLY A 21 6.02 9.50 2.58
N THR A 22 7.10 10.22 2.87
CA THR A 22 8.36 9.59 3.25
C THR A 22 8.21 8.90 4.61
N PRO A 23 9.10 7.95 4.96
CA PRO A 23 9.02 7.31 6.28
C PRO A 23 9.02 8.30 7.44
N TYR A 24 9.79 9.37 7.34
CA TYR A 24 9.82 10.41 8.38
C TYR A 24 8.45 11.08 8.52
N TYR A 25 7.86 11.48 7.41
CA TYR A 25 6.53 12.12 7.42
C TYR A 25 5.48 11.19 7.99
N LEU A 26 5.50 9.91 7.59
CA LEU A 26 4.55 8.92 8.08
C LEU A 26 4.69 8.72 9.59
N ASN A 27 5.90 8.65 10.12
CA ASN A 27 6.12 8.50 11.55
C ASN A 27 5.51 9.67 12.32
N THR A 28 5.69 10.89 11.82
CA THR A 28 5.14 12.09 12.47
C THR A 28 3.61 12.09 12.41
N LYS A 29 3.05 11.79 11.26
CA LYS A 29 1.60 11.82 11.07
C LYS A 29 0.88 10.69 11.79
N THR A 30 1.50 9.52 11.87
CA THR A 30 0.87 8.34 12.48
C THR A 30 0.55 8.58 13.96
N ASP A 31 1.44 9.24 14.69
CA ASP A 31 1.18 9.56 16.08
C ASP A 31 -0.05 10.45 16.23
N SER A 32 -0.17 11.47 15.38
CA SER A 32 -1.32 12.36 15.40
C SER A 32 -2.60 11.61 15.02
N MET A 33 -2.56 10.77 14.01
CA MET A 33 -3.70 9.99 13.57
C MET A 33 -4.18 9.04 14.66
N ARG A 34 -3.25 8.35 15.32
CA ARG A 34 -3.58 7.46 16.42
C ARG A 34 -4.23 8.21 17.57
N ALA A 35 -3.68 9.36 17.94
CA ALA A 35 -4.22 10.17 19.03
C ALA A 35 -5.64 10.66 18.75
N LYS A 36 -5.96 10.88 17.48
CA LYS A 36 -7.30 11.31 17.05
C LYS A 36 -8.27 10.15 16.79
N GLY A 37 -7.81 8.92 16.97
CA GLY A 37 -8.63 7.75 16.68
C GLY A 37 -8.84 7.47 15.19
N GLU A 38 -7.96 7.98 14.35
CA GLU A 38 -8.04 7.79 12.90
C GLU A 38 -7.38 6.48 12.47
N MET A 39 -7.92 5.39 12.99
CA MET A 39 -7.43 4.02 12.71
C MET A 39 -8.61 3.09 12.45
N PRO A 40 -8.44 2.01 11.66
CA PRO A 40 -7.23 1.65 10.92
C PRO A 40 -6.95 2.62 9.77
N ALA A 41 -5.69 2.74 9.42
CA ALA A 41 -5.25 3.66 8.38
C ALA A 41 -4.39 2.93 7.35
N CYS A 42 -4.50 3.36 6.10
CA CYS A 42 -3.58 2.93 5.06
C CYS A 42 -2.37 3.86 5.06
N LEU A 43 -1.20 3.29 5.24
CA LEU A 43 0.05 4.03 5.22
C LEU A 43 0.83 3.64 3.97
N HIS A 44 1.11 4.62 3.13
CA HIS A 44 1.72 4.41 1.82
C HIS A 44 3.05 5.16 1.76
N ILE A 45 4.14 4.42 1.68
CA ILE A 45 5.47 5.02 1.64
C ILE A 45 5.73 5.57 0.24
N GLN A 46 6.21 6.81 0.18
CA GLN A 46 6.66 7.40 -1.06
C GLN A 46 7.97 6.73 -1.47
N THR A 47 7.89 5.85 -2.47
CA THR A 47 9.06 5.16 -2.99
C THR A 47 9.63 5.93 -4.18
N ALA A 48 10.95 5.88 -4.29
CA ALA A 48 11.65 6.64 -5.33
C ALA A 48 12.08 5.76 -6.50
N GLY A 49 11.67 4.51 -6.54
CA GLY A 49 12.22 3.56 -7.48
C GLY A 49 11.21 2.88 -8.35
N GLY A 50 11.72 2.33 -9.41
CA GLY A 50 10.96 1.57 -10.37
C GLY A 50 11.81 1.32 -11.60
N SER A 51 11.19 0.79 -12.64
CA SER A 51 11.85 0.57 -13.92
C SER A 51 10.89 0.94 -15.04
N VAL A 52 11.48 1.33 -16.15
CA VAL A 52 10.73 1.58 -17.38
C VAL A 52 11.31 0.68 -18.45
N SER A 53 10.46 -0.16 -19.02
CA SER A 53 10.83 -0.96 -20.17
C SER A 53 10.35 -0.26 -21.42
N THR A 54 11.28 0.07 -22.30
CA THR A 54 10.97 0.70 -23.58
C THR A 54 11.12 -0.34 -24.67
N THR A 55 10.00 -0.79 -25.23
CA THR A 55 10.03 -1.74 -26.32
C THR A 55 9.47 -1.08 -27.56
N ALA A 56 10.27 -1.03 -28.61
CA ALA A 56 9.86 -0.51 -29.90
C ALA A 56 9.69 -1.66 -30.87
N THR A 57 8.55 -1.68 -31.53
CA THR A 57 8.33 -2.57 -32.66
C THR A 57 8.05 -1.73 -33.90
N PRO A 58 8.10 -2.30 -35.11
CA PRO A 58 7.73 -1.53 -36.30
C PRO A 58 6.28 -1.01 -36.26
N TYR A 59 5.44 -1.56 -35.40
CA TYR A 59 4.03 -1.27 -35.41
C TYR A 59 3.59 -0.40 -34.23
N TYR A 60 4.31 -0.44 -33.10
CA TYR A 60 3.99 0.43 -31.98
C TYR A 60 5.17 0.55 -31.04
N GLN A 61 5.13 1.62 -30.25
CA GLN A 61 6.03 1.81 -29.14
C GLN A 61 5.20 1.88 -27.87
N ALA A 62 5.61 1.15 -26.85
CA ALA A 62 4.95 1.21 -25.57
C ALA A 62 6.01 1.24 -24.46
N ASP A 63 5.94 2.27 -23.64
CA ASP A 63 6.72 2.32 -22.42
C ASP A 63 5.91 1.65 -21.32
N VAL A 64 6.52 0.65 -20.69
CA VAL A 64 5.91 -0.06 -19.59
C VAL A 64 6.67 0.28 -18.32
N ARG A 65 5.99 0.91 -17.38
CA ARG A 65 6.58 1.29 -16.12
C ARG A 65 6.20 0.31 -15.04
N THR A 66 7.20 -0.15 -14.30
CA THR A 66 7.00 -0.94 -13.08
C THR A 66 7.42 -0.10 -11.89
N ARG A 67 6.51 0.07 -10.94
CA ARG A 67 6.74 0.86 -9.75
C ARG A 67 6.91 -0.05 -8.56
N GLN A 68 7.94 0.20 -7.76
CA GLN A 68 8.02 -0.41 -6.44
C GLN A 68 6.99 0.25 -5.54
N VAL A 69 6.20 -0.55 -4.86
CA VAL A 69 5.14 -0.07 -3.97
C VAL A 69 5.36 -0.62 -2.58
N GLN A 70 5.33 0.26 -1.60
CA GLN A 70 5.34 -0.11 -0.19
C GLN A 70 4.14 0.54 0.47
N VAL A 71 3.14 -0.26 0.78
CA VAL A 71 1.88 0.20 1.33
C VAL A 71 1.32 -0.86 2.27
N GLY A 72 0.64 -0.43 3.29
CA GLY A 72 0.04 -1.37 4.21
C GLY A 72 -0.99 -0.71 5.09
N PHE A 73 -1.43 -1.43 6.10
CA PHE A 73 -2.46 -0.98 7.01
C PHE A 73 -1.97 -1.05 8.43
N ALA A 74 -2.28 -0.02 9.19
CA ALA A 74 -1.89 0.10 10.59
C ALA A 74 -3.11 0.26 11.46
N ASP A 75 -3.02 -0.21 12.68
CA ASP A 75 -4.06 -0.03 13.67
C ASP A 75 -3.46 0.10 15.05
N ALA A 76 -4.23 0.67 15.95
CA ALA A 76 -3.84 0.82 17.33
C ALA A 76 -3.92 -0.53 18.06
N ILE A 77 -2.95 -0.76 18.92
CA ILE A 77 -2.92 -1.92 19.82
C ILE A 77 -2.58 -1.44 21.22
N LYS A 78 -2.80 -2.30 22.21
CA LYS A 78 -2.34 -2.06 23.57
C LYS A 78 -1.21 -3.03 23.88
N PHE A 79 -0.07 -2.53 24.33
CA PHE A 79 1.08 -3.40 24.60
C PHE A 79 0.89 -4.35 25.77
N ASP A 80 0.02 -3.99 26.69
CA ASP A 80 -0.29 -4.83 27.85
C ASP A 80 -1.39 -5.85 27.55
N GLN A 81 -1.88 -5.89 26.30
CA GLN A 81 -2.88 -6.88 25.95
C GLN A 81 -2.23 -8.24 25.67
N ASP A 82 -3.07 -9.26 25.69
CA ASP A 82 -2.69 -10.62 25.37
C ASP A 82 -2.01 -10.67 24.00
N PRO A 83 -0.82 -11.29 23.88
CA PRO A 83 -0.16 -11.46 22.59
C PRO A 83 -1.01 -12.11 21.51
N GLU A 84 -1.93 -13.00 21.89
CA GLU A 84 -2.83 -13.63 20.91
C GLU A 84 -3.74 -12.61 20.24
N LYS A 85 -4.18 -11.57 20.96
CA LYS A 85 -4.98 -10.48 20.37
C LYS A 85 -4.18 -9.67 19.37
N THR A 86 -2.89 -9.52 19.62
CA THR A 86 -2.00 -8.85 18.66
C THR A 86 -1.86 -9.68 17.40
N LEU A 87 -1.76 -11.00 17.52
CA LEU A 87 -1.74 -11.88 16.34
C LEU A 87 -3.03 -11.78 15.54
N ASP A 88 -4.17 -11.72 16.21
CA ASP A 88 -5.45 -11.54 15.54
C ASP A 88 -5.49 -10.22 14.78
N LYS A 89 -4.96 -9.16 15.38
CA LYS A 89 -4.89 -7.85 14.70
C LYS A 89 -3.98 -7.90 13.48
N VAL A 90 -2.85 -8.58 13.57
CA VAL A 90 -1.94 -8.75 12.43
C VAL A 90 -2.65 -9.49 11.30
N GLU A 91 -3.38 -10.56 11.60
CA GLU A 91 -4.12 -11.31 10.58
C GLU A 91 -5.21 -10.45 9.93
N GLU A 92 -5.90 -9.64 10.73
CA GLU A 92 -6.91 -8.71 10.23
C GLU A 92 -6.29 -7.70 9.24
N LEU A 93 -5.17 -7.10 9.63
CA LEU A 93 -4.47 -6.14 8.78
C LEU A 93 -3.89 -6.79 7.52
N LEU A 94 -3.39 -8.00 7.64
CA LEU A 94 -2.92 -8.75 6.47
C LEU A 94 -4.08 -9.06 5.53
N GLY A 95 -5.26 -9.32 6.08
CA GLY A 95 -6.48 -9.47 5.28
C GLY A 95 -6.83 -8.22 4.50
N MET A 96 -6.65 -7.04 5.10
CA MET A 96 -6.84 -5.77 4.41
C MET A 96 -5.81 -5.59 3.29
N CYS A 97 -4.58 -6.02 3.52
CA CYS A 97 -3.55 -6.00 2.47
C CYS A 97 -3.96 -6.86 1.28
N ARG A 98 -4.43 -8.06 1.54
CA ARG A 98 -4.91 -8.96 0.47
C ARG A 98 -6.08 -8.36 -0.29
N GLU A 99 -6.98 -7.68 0.41
CA GLU A 99 -8.13 -7.05 -0.23
C GLU A 99 -7.69 -5.89 -1.13
N LEU A 100 -6.70 -5.11 -0.71
CA LEU A 100 -6.15 -4.05 -1.55
C LEU A 100 -5.59 -4.64 -2.85
N ILE A 101 -4.79 -5.69 -2.76
CA ILE A 101 -4.24 -6.36 -3.95
C ILE A 101 -5.36 -6.89 -4.84
N ARG A 102 -6.38 -7.50 -4.25
CA ARG A 102 -7.51 -8.01 -5.01
C ARG A 102 -8.21 -6.89 -5.80
N ARG A 103 -8.41 -5.75 -5.16
CA ARG A 103 -9.05 -4.60 -5.81
C ARG A 103 -8.16 -3.99 -6.89
N MET A 104 -6.85 -3.94 -6.65
CA MET A 104 -5.91 -3.48 -7.68
C MET A 104 -5.96 -4.39 -8.89
N ASN A 105 -5.96 -5.71 -8.68
CA ASN A 105 -6.03 -6.67 -9.77
C ASN A 105 -7.36 -6.57 -10.53
N ALA A 106 -8.44 -6.28 -9.84
CA ALA A 106 -9.75 -6.14 -10.47
C ALA A 106 -9.90 -4.83 -11.28
N SER A 107 -9.04 -3.85 -11.02
CA SER A 107 -9.15 -2.55 -11.69
C SER A 107 -8.65 -2.56 -13.14
N ASN A 108 -7.85 -3.53 -13.52
CA ASN A 108 -7.22 -3.64 -14.84
C ASN A 108 -6.27 -2.49 -15.17
N LEU A 109 -5.78 -1.78 -14.16
CA LEU A 109 -4.81 -0.71 -14.35
C LEU A 109 -3.37 -1.22 -14.35
N TRP A 110 -3.16 -2.38 -13.75
CA TRP A 110 -1.84 -3.00 -13.63
C TRP A 110 -1.90 -4.44 -14.08
N ALA A 111 -0.72 -4.96 -14.46
CA ALA A 111 -0.58 -6.40 -14.65
C ALA A 111 -0.92 -7.13 -13.34
N GLN A 112 -1.34 -8.37 -13.44
CA GLN A 112 -1.75 -9.16 -12.28
C GLN A 112 -0.63 -9.22 -11.24
N ILE A 113 -0.94 -8.82 -10.02
CA ILE A 113 -0.02 -8.92 -8.89
C ILE A 113 -0.26 -10.30 -8.27
N GLU A 114 0.70 -11.19 -8.44
CA GLU A 114 0.54 -12.59 -8.02
C GLU A 114 1.03 -12.84 -6.60
N ALA A 115 1.94 -12.00 -6.11
CA ALA A 115 2.51 -12.18 -4.79
C ALA A 115 3.01 -10.85 -4.26
N PHE A 116 3.12 -10.75 -2.95
CA PHE A 116 3.76 -9.62 -2.28
C PHE A 116 4.49 -10.12 -1.05
N ASN A 117 5.56 -9.43 -0.70
CA ASN A 117 6.23 -9.63 0.58
C ASN A 117 5.59 -8.72 1.61
N TYR A 118 5.65 -9.11 2.86
CA TYR A 118 5.16 -8.26 3.93
C TYR A 118 6.05 -8.38 5.16
N GLN A 119 5.99 -7.35 5.99
CA GLN A 119 6.61 -7.37 7.31
C GLN A 119 5.68 -6.72 8.31
N VAL A 120 5.80 -7.14 9.55
CA VAL A 120 5.01 -6.59 10.66
C VAL A 120 5.91 -5.66 11.44
N LEU A 121 5.48 -4.41 11.57
CA LEU A 121 6.23 -3.38 12.26
C LEU A 121 5.44 -2.94 13.49
N TYR A 122 6.13 -2.84 14.61
CA TYR A 122 5.55 -2.37 15.86
C TYR A 122 6.17 -1.02 16.19
N ASN A 123 5.33 -0.03 16.49
CA ASN A 123 5.85 1.24 16.99
C ASN A 123 6.09 1.10 18.48
N THR A 124 7.37 0.97 18.84
CA THR A 124 7.77 0.75 20.22
C THR A 124 8.02 2.05 21.01
N GLN A 125 8.15 3.17 20.32
CA GLN A 125 8.48 4.43 20.98
C GLN A 125 7.27 5.03 21.70
N ASP A 126 6.16 5.13 21.00
CA ASP A 126 4.91 5.63 21.58
C ASP A 126 3.90 4.54 21.81
N GLY A 127 4.29 3.39 21.53
CA GLY A 127 3.79 2.12 22.01
C GLY A 127 2.41 1.80 21.63
N ASN A 128 1.75 1.79 20.71
CA ASN A 128 0.41 1.25 20.57
C ASN A 128 -0.02 1.17 19.11
N LEU A 129 0.92 0.83 18.24
CA LEU A 129 0.63 0.69 16.83
C LEU A 129 1.26 -0.57 16.26
N VAL A 130 0.50 -1.29 15.45
CA VAL A 130 1.03 -2.34 14.60
C VAL A 130 0.74 -1.99 13.15
N TRP A 131 1.71 -2.21 12.28
CA TRP A 131 1.62 -1.91 10.86
C TRP A 131 2.06 -3.14 10.07
N VAL A 132 1.19 -3.62 9.21
CA VAL A 132 1.54 -4.66 8.24
C VAL A 132 1.83 -3.98 6.93
N LEU A 133 3.10 -3.99 6.54
CA LEU A 133 3.60 -3.30 5.36
C LEU A 133 3.86 -4.29 4.24
N MET A 134 3.22 -4.08 3.10
CA MET A 134 3.49 -4.86 1.89
C MET A 134 4.58 -4.22 1.06
N ASP A 135 5.30 -5.06 0.32
CA ASP A 135 6.26 -4.65 -0.69
C ASP A 135 6.01 -5.47 -1.95
N PHE A 136 5.73 -4.81 -3.05
CA PHE A 136 5.49 -5.48 -4.33
C PHE A 136 5.78 -4.53 -5.49
N ASP A 137 5.85 -5.10 -6.69
CA ASP A 137 6.00 -4.32 -7.91
C ASP A 137 4.66 -4.23 -8.63
N ALA A 138 4.30 -3.02 -9.05
CA ALA A 138 3.11 -2.75 -9.81
C ALA A 138 3.51 -2.34 -11.23
N THR A 139 3.20 -3.18 -12.20
CA THR A 139 3.49 -2.92 -13.61
C THR A 139 2.26 -2.30 -14.25
N GLU A 140 2.40 -1.06 -14.69
CA GLU A 140 1.29 -0.31 -15.28
C GLU A 140 0.95 -0.87 -16.65
N LEU A 141 -0.33 -1.11 -16.87
CA LEU A 141 -0.78 -1.53 -18.20
C LEU A 141 -0.84 -0.32 -19.12
N PRO A 142 -0.52 -0.52 -20.40
CA PRO A 142 -0.60 0.59 -21.36
C PRO A 142 -2.04 1.11 -21.46
N SER A 143 -2.21 2.41 -21.22
CA SER A 143 -3.52 3.04 -21.35
C SER A 143 -3.83 3.43 -22.78
N ALA A 144 -2.87 3.37 -23.66
CA ALA A 144 -3.03 3.79 -25.04
C ALA A 144 -4.12 2.99 -25.78
N CYS A 145 -4.33 1.77 -25.38
CA CYS A 145 -5.37 0.93 -25.98
C CYS A 145 -6.78 1.46 -25.70
N VAL A 146 -6.92 2.28 -24.67
CA VAL A 146 -8.22 2.82 -24.29
C VAL A 146 -8.68 3.91 -25.22
N GLU A 147 -7.72 4.60 -25.80
CA GLU A 147 -7.98 5.78 -26.63
C GLU A 147 -8.10 5.44 -28.10
N GLY A 148 -8.03 4.19 -28.38
CA GLY A 148 -8.08 3.73 -29.74
C GLY A 148 -9.07 4.43 -30.61
#